data_8397c0c42565dd2d30c96dbebf1ed953
#
_entry.id   8397c0c42565dd2d30c96dbebf1ed953
#
_cell.length_a   1.000
_cell.length_b   1.000
_cell.length_c   1.000
_cell.angle_alpha   90.00
_cell.angle_beta   90.00
_cell.angle_gamma   90.00
#
_symmetry.space_group_name_H-M   'P 1'
#
loop_
_entity.id
_entity.type
_entity.pdbx_description
1 polymer ?
#
loop_
_entity_poly.entity_id
_entity_poly.type
_entity_poly.pdbx_seq_one_letter_code
_entity_poly.pdbx_strand_id
1 'polypeptide(L)'
;MMLSPKAMRNVRSSSAVELGRKNAALTSRRTRAARRKACEVHASAEETVKDTIIVGGGVSGLSTAFTMKSKNASCDVVVTEVRDRVGGNVTSMNDGTYIWEEGPNSYQPGDAVLKLACDAGMKDDIVLANPDSDRYVLWDGELRALPKDIPTAVLGDFLTWPGKIRAGLGAIGIRMPKEEGKEETVKEFVSRNLGEEAFQRLIEPFCSGVYAGDPAMLSAEAATGRVSVLENKGPWPGLFPGALKAQYEGAKKLKENPRDPRLPVIEGQTVGSFKGGLQTLPEGLARQLGDEVVKLQWKLVKLEKSEDYLFSLTYETPEGEKKLRAKSVVFTQPAYVVADTVRDIAPESAKAFEKFYYPPVASVTVAYKRDAFRLEGRSALPEGGLTGFGQLHPRTQKVRTLGTIYSSYLWADDGRCPKDEFMILNYIGGARDVEIEKLNEDELLQAVHNDALKTILKPGTPLPKKVGVHMWSKAIPQFNIGHWKLLDEAKEALKKEKCGEADGLFLGGNYVAGVAFGRCVEYGVDQATDVLNFLDKKKRTV
;
A
#
# COMPACT_ATOMS: atom_id res chain seq x y z
N MET A 1 -11.36 -75.92 -36.10
CA MET A 1 -11.63 -77.23 -35.54
C MET A 1 -12.28 -76.97 -34.17
N MET A 2 -13.62 -76.95 -34.10
CA MET A 2 -14.43 -78.05 -33.59
C MET A 2 -13.97 -78.53 -32.20
N LEU A 3 -14.74 -78.52 -31.14
CA LEU A 3 -16.15 -78.84 -30.88
C LEU A 3 -16.55 -78.39 -29.48
N SER A 4 -17.74 -77.82 -29.32
CA SER A 4 -18.64 -77.93 -28.15
C SER A 4 -19.20 -79.40 -28.14
N PRO A 5 -19.96 -79.93 -27.14
CA PRO A 5 -20.81 -79.29 -26.13
C PRO A 5 -21.14 -80.10 -24.82
N LYS A 6 -21.98 -79.48 -23.98
CA LYS A 6 -23.09 -80.08 -23.16
C LYS A 6 -22.80 -80.84 -21.86
N ALA A 7 -23.31 -80.28 -20.78
CA ALA A 7 -24.51 -80.56 -19.96
C ALA A 7 -24.28 -81.47 -18.71
N MET A 8 -24.74 -81.01 -17.60
CA MET A 8 -25.71 -81.60 -16.67
C MET A 8 -25.81 -80.77 -15.35
N ARG A 9 -26.89 -80.11 -15.17
CA ARG A 9 -28.02 -80.32 -14.22
C ARG A 9 -27.70 -80.35 -12.75
N ASN A 10 -28.27 -79.37 -12.12
CA ASN A 10 -29.04 -79.30 -10.84
C ASN A 10 -28.70 -80.22 -9.68
N VAL A 11 -28.38 -79.62 -8.53
CA VAL A 11 -29.05 -79.91 -7.25
C VAL A 11 -29.06 -78.68 -6.36
N ARG A 12 -30.16 -78.47 -5.68
CA ARG A 12 -30.58 -77.38 -4.82
C ARG A 12 -29.70 -77.19 -3.56
N SER A 13 -29.55 -75.98 -3.09
CA SER A 13 -29.79 -75.68 -1.67
C SER A 13 -30.16 -74.23 -1.44
N SER A 14 -31.34 -74.04 -0.90
CA SER A 14 -32.04 -72.83 -0.56
C SER A 14 -31.53 -72.10 0.68
N SER A 15 -30.35 -72.42 1.21
CA SER A 15 -29.78 -71.84 2.42
C SER A 15 -28.74 -70.71 2.18
N ALA A 16 -28.27 -70.50 1.00
CA ALA A 16 -27.26 -69.46 0.70
C ALA A 16 -27.87 -68.07 0.43
N VAL A 17 -29.15 -67.99 0.07
CA VAL A 17 -29.81 -66.69 -0.29
C VAL A 17 -30.26 -65.93 0.98
N GLU A 18 -30.51 -66.62 2.08
CA GLU A 18 -30.97 -65.96 3.35
C GLU A 18 -29.81 -65.37 4.16
N LEU A 19 -28.60 -65.98 4.10
CA LEU A 19 -27.40 -65.42 4.72
C LEU A 19 -26.88 -64.18 3.96
N GLY A 20 -27.02 -64.14 2.65
CA GLY A 20 -26.61 -63.00 1.83
C GLY A 20 -27.48 -61.74 2.03
N ARG A 21 -28.78 -61.92 2.29
CA ARG A 21 -29.69 -60.76 2.61
C ARG A 21 -29.50 -60.21 4.02
N LYS A 22 -29.17 -61.01 5.04
CA LYS A 22 -28.85 -60.50 6.39
C LYS A 22 -27.50 -59.79 6.43
N ASN A 23 -26.49 -60.21 5.72
CA ASN A 23 -25.21 -59.52 5.63
C ASN A 23 -25.27 -58.23 4.83
N ALA A 24 -26.09 -58.16 3.76
CA ALA A 24 -26.28 -56.94 2.97
C ALA A 24 -27.06 -55.86 3.78
N ALA A 25 -28.02 -56.29 4.61
CA ALA A 25 -28.76 -55.37 5.48
C ALA A 25 -27.92 -54.84 6.67
N LEU A 26 -26.99 -55.68 7.19
CA LEU A 26 -26.06 -55.24 8.24
C LEU A 26 -24.95 -54.34 7.73
N THR A 27 -24.43 -54.55 6.51
CA THR A 27 -23.46 -53.66 5.87
C THR A 27 -24.09 -52.35 5.45
N SER A 28 -25.34 -52.33 4.93
CA SER A 28 -26.04 -51.09 4.59
C SER A 28 -26.43 -50.25 5.83
N ARG A 29 -26.72 -50.89 6.96
CA ARG A 29 -26.96 -50.17 8.24
C ARG A 29 -25.64 -49.61 8.82
N ARG A 30 -24.53 -50.35 8.77
CA ARG A 30 -23.21 -49.84 9.22
C ARG A 30 -22.68 -48.72 8.36
N THR A 31 -22.84 -48.76 7.03
CA THR A 31 -22.46 -47.66 6.13
C THR A 31 -23.37 -46.45 6.26
N ARG A 32 -24.68 -46.61 6.53
CA ARG A 32 -25.59 -45.49 6.85
C ARG A 32 -25.30 -44.89 8.23
N ALA A 33 -24.98 -45.68 9.23
CA ALA A 33 -24.58 -45.19 10.55
C ALA A 33 -23.21 -44.51 10.54
N ALA A 34 -22.25 -45.03 9.76
CA ALA A 34 -20.95 -44.39 9.53
C ALA A 34 -21.07 -43.09 8.72
N ARG A 35 -21.94 -43.04 7.70
CA ARG A 35 -22.24 -41.80 6.96
C ARG A 35 -23.01 -40.78 7.81
N ARG A 36 -23.95 -41.21 8.69
CA ARG A 36 -24.60 -40.30 9.65
C ARG A 36 -23.62 -39.80 10.70
N LYS A 37 -22.74 -40.64 11.26
CA LYS A 37 -21.67 -40.20 12.17
C LYS A 37 -20.64 -39.31 11.47
N ALA A 38 -20.29 -39.54 10.20
CA ALA A 38 -19.41 -38.65 9.42
C ALA A 38 -20.13 -37.32 9.08
N CYS A 39 -21.47 -37.34 8.88
CA CYS A 39 -22.26 -36.11 8.68
C CYS A 39 -22.53 -35.37 10.01
N GLU A 40 -22.64 -36.10 11.14
CA GLU A 40 -22.83 -35.53 12.48
C GLU A 40 -21.50 -35.07 13.11
N VAL A 41 -20.34 -35.58 12.67
CA VAL A 41 -19.01 -35.07 13.08
C VAL A 41 -18.63 -33.80 12.28
N HIS A 42 -19.32 -33.47 11.16
CA HIS A 42 -19.20 -32.17 10.49
C HIS A 42 -20.22 -31.12 10.97
N ALA A 43 -21.09 -31.47 11.93
CA ALA A 43 -22.07 -30.55 12.49
C ALA A 43 -21.92 -30.52 14.02
N SER A 44 -20.92 -29.81 14.51
CA SER A 44 -20.85 -29.03 15.76
C SER A 44 -19.42 -28.92 16.30
N ALA A 45 -18.48 -28.36 15.53
CA ALA A 45 -17.62 -27.38 16.18
C ALA A 45 -18.53 -26.15 16.33
N GLU A 46 -18.84 -25.71 17.54
CA GLU A 46 -19.40 -24.39 17.78
C GLU A 46 -18.52 -23.42 16.98
N GLU A 47 -19.11 -22.81 15.94
CA GLU A 47 -18.42 -21.84 15.09
C GLU A 47 -18.08 -20.66 15.99
N THR A 48 -16.86 -20.65 16.55
CA THR A 48 -16.42 -19.61 17.49
C THR A 48 -16.49 -18.27 16.77
N VAL A 49 -17.40 -17.40 17.27
CA VAL A 49 -17.58 -16.06 16.71
C VAL A 49 -16.37 -15.20 17.06
N LYS A 50 -15.63 -14.77 16.08
CA LYS A 50 -14.50 -13.85 16.24
C LYS A 50 -14.97 -12.46 16.68
N ASP A 51 -14.18 -11.76 17.45
CA ASP A 51 -14.44 -10.35 17.73
C ASP A 51 -14.29 -9.53 16.45
N THR A 52 -13.19 -9.76 15.70
CA THR A 52 -12.91 -9.05 14.45
C THR A 52 -12.23 -9.95 13.43
N ILE A 53 -12.67 -9.87 12.19
CA ILE A 53 -11.94 -10.40 11.03
C ILE A 53 -11.42 -9.22 10.21
N ILE A 54 -10.12 -9.19 9.96
CA ILE A 54 -9.44 -8.20 9.12
C ILE A 54 -9.11 -8.87 7.80
N VAL A 55 -9.67 -8.36 6.71
CA VAL A 55 -9.47 -8.91 5.37
C VAL A 55 -8.41 -8.07 4.64
N GLY A 56 -7.24 -8.68 4.47
CA GLY A 56 -6.04 -8.09 3.88
C GLY A 56 -4.87 -8.04 4.87
N GLY A 57 -3.82 -8.82 4.58
CA GLY A 57 -2.55 -8.90 5.33
C GLY A 57 -1.53 -7.84 4.91
N GLY A 58 -1.98 -6.69 4.36
CA GLY A 58 -1.13 -5.53 4.10
C GLY A 58 -0.76 -4.78 5.38
N VAL A 59 0.12 -3.78 5.26
CA VAL A 59 0.61 -3.00 6.41
C VAL A 59 -0.53 -2.36 7.21
N SER A 60 -1.61 -1.92 6.56
CA SER A 60 -2.79 -1.34 7.23
C SER A 60 -3.50 -2.38 8.12
N GLY A 61 -3.83 -3.55 7.57
CA GLY A 61 -4.52 -4.61 8.31
C GLY A 61 -3.68 -5.17 9.46
N LEU A 62 -2.39 -5.39 9.24
CA LEU A 62 -1.48 -5.87 10.29
C LEU A 62 -1.27 -4.83 11.39
N SER A 63 -1.18 -3.53 11.06
CA SER A 63 -1.12 -2.46 12.05
C SER A 63 -2.39 -2.40 12.90
N THR A 64 -3.56 -2.61 12.28
CA THR A 64 -4.84 -2.68 12.99
C THR A 64 -4.85 -3.87 13.95
N ALA A 65 -4.53 -5.08 13.46
CA ALA A 65 -4.53 -6.30 14.26
C ALA A 65 -3.56 -6.22 15.45
N PHE A 66 -2.31 -5.81 15.17
CA PHE A 66 -1.27 -5.69 16.19
C PHE A 66 -1.66 -4.67 17.27
N THR A 67 -2.19 -3.52 16.87
CA THR A 67 -2.64 -2.48 17.82
C THR A 67 -3.84 -2.96 18.65
N MET A 68 -4.81 -3.67 18.05
CA MET A 68 -5.93 -4.28 18.78
C MET A 68 -5.43 -5.27 19.83
N LYS A 69 -4.56 -6.19 19.46
CA LYS A 69 -3.98 -7.20 20.39
C LYS A 69 -3.11 -6.54 21.46
N SER A 70 -2.36 -5.49 21.15
CA SER A 70 -1.55 -4.75 22.13
C SER A 70 -2.41 -4.01 23.16
N LYS A 71 -3.56 -3.44 22.73
CA LYS A 71 -4.50 -2.74 23.64
C LYS A 71 -5.41 -3.70 24.40
N ASN A 72 -5.75 -4.84 23.82
CA ASN A 72 -6.61 -5.84 24.40
C ASN A 72 -6.19 -7.26 23.96
N ALA A 73 -5.34 -7.90 24.76
CA ALA A 73 -4.80 -9.23 24.47
C ALA A 73 -5.88 -10.32 24.35
N SER A 74 -7.02 -10.16 25.00
CA SER A 74 -8.14 -11.12 24.94
C SER A 74 -9.03 -10.97 23.71
N CYS A 75 -8.84 -9.90 22.89
CA CYS A 75 -9.61 -9.71 21.67
C CYS A 75 -9.32 -10.82 20.66
N ASP A 76 -10.35 -11.53 20.20
CA ASP A 76 -10.21 -12.62 19.23
C ASP A 76 -10.22 -12.06 17.80
N VAL A 77 -9.01 -11.82 17.28
CA VAL A 77 -8.78 -11.21 15.96
C VAL A 77 -8.20 -12.24 15.00
N VAL A 78 -8.68 -12.23 13.77
CA VAL A 78 -8.08 -12.98 12.64
C VAL A 78 -7.80 -12.03 11.49
N VAL A 79 -6.60 -12.12 10.92
CA VAL A 79 -6.21 -11.45 9.65
C VAL A 79 -6.18 -12.51 8.56
N THR A 80 -6.86 -12.25 7.45
CA THR A 80 -6.86 -13.15 6.29
C THR A 80 -6.18 -12.49 5.10
N GLU A 81 -5.29 -13.20 4.42
CA GLU A 81 -4.55 -12.75 3.25
C GLU A 81 -4.67 -13.78 2.13
N VAL A 82 -4.96 -13.32 0.92
CA VAL A 82 -5.13 -14.17 -0.26
C VAL A 82 -3.81 -14.73 -0.78
N ARG A 83 -2.71 -14.01 -0.59
CA ARG A 83 -1.37 -14.42 -1.01
C ARG A 83 -0.75 -15.38 -0.01
N ASP A 84 0.33 -16.00 -0.40
CA ASP A 84 1.20 -16.85 0.44
C ASP A 84 2.15 -16.03 1.34
N ARG A 85 2.07 -14.69 1.29
CA ARG A 85 2.87 -13.75 2.07
C ARG A 85 2.06 -12.53 2.53
N VAL A 86 2.50 -11.91 3.59
CA VAL A 86 2.00 -10.60 4.06
C VAL A 86 2.65 -9.42 3.34
N GLY A 87 2.17 -8.20 3.62
CA GLY A 87 2.72 -6.94 3.13
C GLY A 87 1.90 -6.30 2.02
N GLY A 88 1.06 -7.06 1.31
CA GLY A 88 0.29 -6.52 0.18
C GLY A 88 1.22 -6.01 -0.93
N ASN A 89 1.11 -4.71 -1.28
CA ASN A 89 2.00 -4.08 -2.26
C ASN A 89 3.36 -3.66 -1.69
N VAL A 90 3.59 -3.78 -0.39
CA VAL A 90 4.92 -3.67 0.21
C VAL A 90 5.64 -4.99 -0.05
N THR A 91 6.58 -4.95 -0.98
CA THR A 91 7.31 -6.14 -1.45
C THR A 91 8.77 -5.82 -1.58
N SER A 92 9.58 -6.46 -0.74
CA SER A 92 11.04 -6.43 -0.80
C SER A 92 11.55 -7.79 -1.25
N MET A 93 12.47 -7.80 -2.18
CA MET A 93 13.07 -9.01 -2.74
C MET A 93 14.53 -9.12 -2.35
N ASN A 94 15.00 -10.34 -2.19
CA ASN A 94 16.39 -10.65 -1.86
C ASN A 94 16.82 -11.92 -2.59
N ASP A 95 17.83 -11.81 -3.48
CA ASP A 95 18.41 -12.94 -4.21
C ASP A 95 19.75 -13.42 -3.62
N GLY A 96 20.14 -12.90 -2.45
CA GLY A 96 21.41 -13.16 -1.81
C GLY A 96 22.54 -12.24 -2.27
N THR A 97 22.35 -11.49 -3.36
CA THR A 97 23.31 -10.51 -3.92
C THR A 97 22.75 -9.09 -3.86
N TYR A 98 21.47 -8.95 -4.16
CA TYR A 98 20.76 -7.67 -4.14
C TYR A 98 19.54 -7.74 -3.24
N ILE A 99 19.21 -6.59 -2.64
CA ILE A 99 17.95 -6.38 -1.95
C ILE A 99 17.28 -5.18 -2.61
N TRP A 100 16.06 -5.38 -3.13
CA TRP A 100 15.33 -4.31 -3.83
C TRP A 100 13.85 -4.29 -3.47
N GLU A 101 13.21 -3.16 -3.79
CA GLU A 101 11.78 -2.97 -3.57
C GLU A 101 11.03 -3.08 -4.90
N GLU A 102 9.94 -3.82 -4.93
CA GLU A 102 9.02 -3.86 -6.07
C GLU A 102 7.82 -2.91 -5.89
N GLY A 103 7.48 -2.60 -4.64
CA GLY A 103 6.43 -1.67 -4.25
C GLY A 103 6.96 -0.29 -3.82
N PRO A 104 6.50 0.26 -2.69
CA PRO A 104 7.06 1.49 -2.13
C PRO A 104 8.52 1.27 -1.70
N ASN A 105 9.38 2.29 -1.89
CA ASN A 105 10.81 2.18 -1.63
C ASN A 105 11.22 2.61 -0.21
N SER A 106 10.48 3.55 0.37
CA SER A 106 10.81 4.18 1.64
C SER A 106 9.57 4.75 2.30
N TYR A 107 9.68 5.12 3.57
CA TYR A 107 8.63 5.85 4.27
C TYR A 107 9.16 7.13 4.90
N GLN A 108 8.26 8.10 5.13
CA GLN A 108 8.57 9.24 5.96
C GLN A 108 8.55 8.80 7.43
N PRO A 109 9.64 8.97 8.19
CA PRO A 109 9.75 8.42 9.54
C PRO A 109 8.89 9.20 10.54
N GLY A 110 7.57 8.99 10.46
CA GLY A 110 6.58 9.50 11.41
C GLY A 110 6.49 8.63 12.66
N ASP A 111 6.11 9.24 13.76
CA ASP A 111 6.08 8.58 15.08
C ASP A 111 5.19 7.33 15.12
N ALA A 112 4.10 7.27 14.33
CA ALA A 112 3.24 6.09 14.25
C ALA A 112 3.99 4.85 13.75
N VAL A 113 4.76 4.98 12.65
CA VAL A 113 5.55 3.86 12.10
C VAL A 113 6.67 3.46 13.06
N LEU A 114 7.41 4.46 13.55
CA LEU A 114 8.53 4.23 14.46
C LEU A 114 8.10 3.57 15.77
N LYS A 115 6.98 4.05 16.35
CA LYS A 115 6.41 3.47 17.55
C LYS A 115 5.94 2.04 17.31
N LEU A 116 5.22 1.78 16.22
CA LEU A 116 4.76 0.45 15.87
C LEU A 116 5.93 -0.53 15.71
N ALA A 117 7.01 -0.11 15.02
CA ALA A 117 8.22 -0.90 14.88
C ALA A 117 8.92 -1.17 16.23
N CYS A 118 9.01 -0.15 17.10
CA CYS A 118 9.58 -0.33 18.45
C CYS A 118 8.72 -1.28 19.31
N ASP A 119 7.39 -1.12 19.26
CA ASP A 119 6.45 -1.96 20.03
C ASP A 119 6.46 -3.42 19.54
N ALA A 120 6.75 -3.65 18.26
CA ALA A 120 6.94 -4.97 17.67
C ALA A 120 8.38 -5.54 17.83
N GLY A 121 9.27 -4.84 18.56
CA GLY A 121 10.64 -5.29 18.81
C GLY A 121 11.61 -5.13 17.65
N MET A 122 11.27 -4.29 16.65
CA MET A 122 12.05 -4.09 15.42
C MET A 122 12.80 -2.75 15.39
N LYS A 123 13.08 -2.15 16.56
CA LYS A 123 13.80 -0.87 16.64
C LYS A 123 15.15 -0.91 15.93
N ASP A 124 15.90 -1.98 16.12
CA ASP A 124 17.26 -2.13 15.58
C ASP A 124 17.28 -2.48 14.08
N ASP A 125 16.11 -2.76 13.51
CA ASP A 125 15.94 -2.98 12.07
C ASP A 125 15.64 -1.68 11.32
N ILE A 126 15.35 -0.57 12.02
CA ILE A 126 15.07 0.72 11.38
C ILE A 126 16.37 1.27 10.76
N VAL A 127 16.30 1.61 9.47
CA VAL A 127 17.37 2.27 8.72
C VAL A 127 16.88 3.65 8.29
N LEU A 128 17.70 4.68 8.56
CA LEU A 128 17.42 6.06 8.15
C LEU A 128 18.46 6.49 7.11
N ALA A 129 17.99 7.06 6.01
CA ALA A 129 18.87 7.62 4.98
C ALA A 129 19.56 8.90 5.50
N ASN A 130 20.69 9.26 4.87
CA ASN A 130 21.38 10.50 5.18
C ASN A 130 20.43 11.70 4.99
N PRO A 131 20.20 12.53 6.05
CA PRO A 131 19.29 13.69 6.00
C PRO A 131 19.73 14.77 5.00
N ASP A 132 21.01 14.82 4.65
CA ASP A 132 21.57 15.78 3.70
C ASP A 132 21.47 15.34 2.24
N SER A 133 20.83 14.21 1.97
CA SER A 133 20.62 13.70 0.62
C SER A 133 19.86 14.68 -0.26
N ASP A 134 20.49 15.19 -1.31
CA ASP A 134 19.85 16.06 -2.29
C ASP A 134 18.75 15.30 -3.05
N ARG A 135 17.67 16.01 -3.37
CA ARG A 135 16.62 15.56 -4.27
C ARG A 135 16.69 16.39 -5.53
N TYR A 136 16.70 15.73 -6.69
CA TYR A 136 16.87 16.40 -7.97
C TYR A 136 15.58 16.38 -8.79
N VAL A 137 15.44 17.38 -9.64
CA VAL A 137 14.46 17.42 -10.73
C VAL A 137 15.19 17.68 -12.02
N LEU A 138 14.87 16.91 -13.05
CA LEU A 138 15.39 17.15 -14.40
C LEU A 138 14.72 18.39 -14.99
N TRP A 139 15.53 19.37 -15.44
CA TRP A 139 15.03 20.55 -16.12
C TRP A 139 16.04 21.08 -17.13
N ASP A 140 15.60 21.24 -18.40
CA ASP A 140 16.44 21.65 -19.53
C ASP A 140 17.71 20.80 -19.71
N GLY A 141 17.55 19.47 -19.54
CA GLY A 141 18.64 18.50 -19.70
C GLY A 141 19.59 18.38 -18.52
N GLU A 142 19.40 19.17 -17.45
CA GLU A 142 20.23 19.18 -16.25
C GLU A 142 19.44 18.74 -15.02
N LEU A 143 20.12 18.13 -14.07
CA LEU A 143 19.54 17.80 -12.76
C LEU A 143 19.79 18.95 -11.79
N ARG A 144 18.69 19.55 -11.33
CA ARG A 144 18.71 20.67 -10.38
C ARG A 144 18.27 20.19 -9.02
N ALA A 145 19.06 20.53 -8.00
CA ALA A 145 18.72 20.19 -6.62
C ALA A 145 17.50 20.98 -6.14
N LEU A 146 16.57 20.31 -5.48
CA LEU A 146 15.45 20.98 -4.81
C LEU A 146 15.96 21.80 -3.63
N PRO A 147 15.43 23.02 -3.42
CA PRO A 147 15.81 23.83 -2.28
C PRO A 147 15.42 23.15 -0.96
N LYS A 148 16.34 23.14 0.01
CA LYS A 148 16.13 22.55 1.35
C LYS A 148 15.57 23.58 2.36
N ASP A 149 15.81 24.85 2.11
CA ASP A 149 15.44 25.98 2.97
C ASP A 149 15.15 27.25 2.16
N ILE A 150 14.72 28.31 2.85
CA ILE A 150 14.40 29.58 2.20
C ILE A 150 15.61 30.22 1.52
N PRO A 151 16.82 30.27 2.11
CA PRO A 151 18.01 30.77 1.42
C PRO A 151 18.29 30.05 0.10
N THR A 152 18.27 28.71 0.09
CA THR A 152 18.50 27.92 -1.14
C THR A 152 17.37 28.08 -2.15
N ALA A 153 16.14 28.31 -1.71
CA ALA A 153 15.01 28.60 -2.61
C ALA A 153 15.15 29.98 -3.29
N VAL A 154 15.69 30.99 -2.58
CA VAL A 154 15.88 32.34 -3.10
C VAL A 154 17.14 32.42 -3.98
N LEU A 155 18.25 31.85 -3.56
CA LEU A 155 19.55 31.98 -4.23
C LEU A 155 19.76 30.94 -5.34
N GLY A 156 19.17 29.76 -5.21
CA GLY A 156 19.29 28.67 -6.19
C GLY A 156 18.68 29.02 -7.55
N ASP A 157 18.97 28.24 -8.57
CA ASP A 157 18.54 28.43 -9.96
C ASP A 157 17.30 27.60 -10.34
N PHE A 158 16.64 27.01 -9.35
CA PHE A 158 15.49 26.12 -9.55
C PHE A 158 14.28 26.84 -10.17
N LEU A 159 14.03 28.10 -9.79
CA LEU A 159 13.03 28.98 -10.40
C LEU A 159 13.71 30.23 -10.98
N THR A 160 13.11 30.78 -12.02
CA THR A 160 13.50 32.10 -12.54
C THR A 160 13.17 33.21 -11.52
N TRP A 161 13.80 34.38 -11.64
CA TRP A 161 13.48 35.51 -10.74
C TRP A 161 11.99 35.91 -10.79
N PRO A 162 11.33 36.02 -11.98
CA PRO A 162 9.87 36.22 -12.01
C PRO A 162 9.09 35.11 -11.31
N GLY A 163 9.48 33.84 -11.48
CA GLY A 163 8.88 32.69 -10.81
C GLY A 163 9.01 32.76 -9.31
N LYS A 164 10.19 33.11 -8.77
CA LYS A 164 10.43 33.32 -7.33
C LYS A 164 9.55 34.42 -6.74
N ILE A 165 9.47 35.58 -7.43
CA ILE A 165 8.62 36.70 -7.02
C ILE A 165 7.16 36.25 -7.01
N ARG A 166 6.69 35.59 -8.08
CA ARG A 166 5.31 35.08 -8.18
C ARG A 166 4.99 34.08 -7.07
N ALA A 167 5.88 33.12 -6.82
CA ALA A 167 5.71 32.12 -5.77
C ALA A 167 5.71 32.75 -4.37
N GLY A 168 6.62 33.70 -4.11
CA GLY A 168 6.69 34.43 -2.84
C GLY A 168 5.44 35.24 -2.54
N LEU A 169 4.97 36.04 -3.50
CA LEU A 169 3.72 36.81 -3.37
C LEU A 169 2.52 35.89 -3.11
N GLY A 170 2.42 34.80 -3.86
CA GLY A 170 1.35 33.83 -3.68
C GLY A 170 1.40 33.12 -2.32
N ALA A 171 2.60 32.75 -1.86
CA ALA A 171 2.77 32.11 -0.55
C ALA A 171 2.29 32.96 0.62
N ILE A 172 2.44 34.28 0.54
CA ILE A 172 1.92 35.24 1.57
C ILE A 172 0.46 35.65 1.34
N GLY A 173 -0.20 35.12 0.29
CA GLY A 173 -1.64 35.32 0.04
C GLY A 173 -1.99 36.30 -1.06
N ILE A 174 -1.01 36.90 -1.77
CA ILE A 174 -1.25 37.78 -2.93
C ILE A 174 -1.41 36.90 -4.18
N ARG A 175 -2.63 36.48 -4.44
CA ARG A 175 -2.99 35.51 -5.49
C ARG A 175 -4.44 35.69 -5.95
N MET A 176 -4.82 34.99 -7.02
CA MET A 176 -6.22 34.91 -7.44
C MET A 176 -7.06 34.20 -6.36
N PRO A 177 -8.30 34.62 -6.13
CA PRO A 177 -9.20 33.93 -5.21
C PRO A 177 -9.55 32.53 -5.73
N LYS A 178 -9.92 31.63 -4.82
CA LYS A 178 -10.51 30.35 -5.16
C LYS A 178 -11.93 30.59 -5.66
N GLU A 179 -12.35 29.85 -6.68
CA GLU A 179 -13.74 29.79 -7.12
C GLU A 179 -14.58 29.11 -6.02
N GLU A 180 -15.65 29.81 -5.60
CA GLU A 180 -16.51 29.34 -4.51
C GLU A 180 -17.23 28.04 -4.89
N GLY A 181 -17.24 27.07 -3.96
CA GLY A 181 -17.89 25.78 -4.17
C GLY A 181 -17.16 24.81 -5.08
N LYS A 182 -16.05 25.22 -5.72
CA LYS A 182 -15.26 24.35 -6.59
C LYS A 182 -14.18 23.60 -5.83
N GLU A 183 -14.11 22.27 -6.03
CA GLU A 183 -12.95 21.48 -5.67
C GLU A 183 -11.86 21.71 -6.71
N GLU A 184 -10.66 22.12 -6.27
CA GLU A 184 -9.52 22.40 -7.16
C GLU A 184 -8.67 21.14 -7.40
N THR A 185 -8.19 21.00 -8.63
CA THR A 185 -7.10 20.08 -8.92
C THR A 185 -5.78 20.54 -8.29
N VAL A 186 -4.81 19.65 -8.11
CA VAL A 186 -3.47 20.03 -7.66
C VAL A 186 -2.85 21.07 -8.57
N LYS A 187 -3.03 20.95 -9.89
CA LYS A 187 -2.56 21.93 -10.88
C LYS A 187 -3.18 23.29 -10.63
N GLU A 188 -4.50 23.39 -10.55
CA GLU A 188 -5.21 24.66 -10.33
C GLU A 188 -4.79 25.30 -9.01
N PHE A 189 -4.76 24.53 -7.92
CA PHE A 189 -4.37 25.00 -6.61
C PHE A 189 -2.96 25.56 -6.57
N VAL A 190 -1.97 24.84 -7.13
CA VAL A 190 -0.58 25.26 -7.11
C VAL A 190 -0.31 26.43 -8.05
N SER A 191 -0.85 26.39 -9.27
CA SER A 191 -0.68 27.50 -10.24
C SER A 191 -1.31 28.78 -9.70
N ARG A 192 -2.47 28.70 -9.03
CA ARG A 192 -3.14 29.82 -8.37
C ARG A 192 -2.32 30.38 -7.19
N ASN A 193 -1.76 29.53 -6.35
CA ASN A 193 -1.01 29.94 -5.17
C ASN A 193 0.44 30.32 -5.49
N LEU A 194 1.18 29.51 -6.24
CA LEU A 194 2.63 29.65 -6.40
C LEU A 194 3.06 29.99 -7.84
N GLY A 195 2.14 29.90 -8.81
CA GLY A 195 2.42 30.15 -10.21
C GLY A 195 2.73 28.89 -11.01
N GLU A 196 2.64 29.03 -12.34
CA GLU A 196 2.77 27.90 -13.28
C GLU A 196 4.19 27.33 -13.30
N GLU A 197 5.22 28.16 -13.15
CA GLU A 197 6.61 27.68 -13.12
C GLU A 197 6.89 26.79 -11.91
N ALA A 198 6.42 27.19 -10.73
CA ALA A 198 6.53 26.37 -9.51
C ALA A 198 5.73 25.07 -9.65
N PHE A 199 4.56 25.12 -10.30
CA PHE A 199 3.80 23.92 -10.60
C PHE A 199 4.59 22.96 -11.50
N GLN A 200 5.09 23.42 -12.65
CA GLN A 200 5.73 22.56 -13.65
C GLN A 200 7.07 21.97 -13.16
N ARG A 201 7.86 22.76 -12.42
CA ARG A 201 9.19 22.35 -11.99
C ARG A 201 9.21 21.55 -10.68
N LEU A 202 8.25 21.80 -9.78
CA LEU A 202 8.23 21.19 -8.43
C LEU A 202 7.09 20.19 -8.25
N ILE A 203 5.86 20.62 -8.49
CA ILE A 203 4.68 19.85 -8.04
C ILE A 203 4.26 18.81 -9.08
N GLU A 204 4.35 19.12 -10.35
CA GLU A 204 4.07 18.16 -11.43
C GLU A 204 4.95 16.90 -11.30
N PRO A 205 6.31 17.01 -11.22
CA PRO A 205 7.16 15.84 -11.05
C PRO A 205 6.96 15.15 -9.71
N PHE A 206 6.65 15.87 -8.64
CA PHE A 206 6.31 15.30 -7.35
C PHE A 206 5.05 14.44 -7.43
N CYS A 207 3.96 14.94 -8.01
CA CYS A 207 2.72 14.16 -8.18
C CYS A 207 2.93 12.94 -9.07
N SER A 208 3.71 13.09 -10.13
CA SER A 208 4.08 11.98 -11.01
C SER A 208 4.89 10.91 -10.26
N GLY A 209 5.86 11.30 -9.45
CA GLY A 209 6.73 10.38 -8.72
C GLY A 209 6.05 9.69 -7.51
N VAL A 210 5.17 10.42 -6.78
CA VAL A 210 4.54 9.89 -5.56
C VAL A 210 3.24 9.16 -5.85
N TYR A 211 2.39 9.72 -6.73
CA TYR A 211 1.08 9.18 -7.05
C TYR A 211 1.07 8.38 -8.36
N ALA A 212 2.12 8.49 -9.17
CA ALA A 212 2.08 8.10 -10.58
C ALA A 212 0.84 8.70 -11.29
N GLY A 213 0.43 9.89 -10.86
CA GLY A 213 -0.85 10.51 -11.16
C GLY A 213 -0.75 11.68 -12.13
N ASP A 214 -1.92 12.16 -12.56
CA ASP A 214 -2.05 13.40 -13.30
C ASP A 214 -2.49 14.53 -12.37
N PRO A 215 -1.65 15.54 -12.08
CA PRO A 215 -2.02 16.66 -11.21
C PRO A 215 -3.16 17.53 -11.76
N ALA A 216 -3.52 17.40 -13.05
CA ALA A 216 -4.71 18.02 -13.62
C ALA A 216 -6.02 17.26 -13.28
N MET A 217 -5.91 16.06 -12.72
CA MET A 217 -7.04 15.23 -12.27
C MET A 217 -7.06 15.04 -10.75
N LEU A 218 -5.88 15.02 -10.13
CA LEU A 218 -5.76 14.84 -8.67
C LEU A 218 -6.38 16.02 -7.93
N SER A 219 -7.20 15.74 -6.91
CA SER A 219 -7.76 16.73 -5.99
C SER A 219 -6.68 17.31 -5.09
N ALA A 220 -6.60 18.62 -4.98
CA ALA A 220 -5.71 19.29 -4.04
C ALA A 220 -6.04 18.92 -2.58
N GLU A 221 -7.33 18.78 -2.28
CA GLU A 221 -7.81 18.42 -0.94
C GLU A 221 -7.50 16.95 -0.62
N ALA A 222 -7.79 16.03 -1.53
CA ALA A 222 -7.64 14.62 -1.28
C ALA A 222 -6.18 14.13 -1.40
N ALA A 223 -5.43 14.57 -2.42
CA ALA A 223 -4.05 14.15 -2.63
C ALA A 223 -3.04 14.96 -1.78
N THR A 224 -3.23 16.27 -1.65
CA THR A 224 -2.29 17.17 -0.97
C THR A 224 -2.91 17.90 0.23
N GLY A 225 -3.88 17.31 0.89
CA GLY A 225 -4.68 17.93 1.96
C GLY A 225 -3.85 18.56 3.10
N ARG A 226 -2.67 17.95 3.43
CA ARG A 226 -1.75 18.55 4.40
C ARG A 226 -1.20 19.91 3.99
N VAL A 227 -1.10 20.17 2.67
CA VAL A 227 -0.63 21.44 2.12
C VAL A 227 -1.81 22.37 1.84
N SER A 228 -2.90 21.85 1.24
CA SER A 228 -4.05 22.68 0.88
C SER A 228 -4.74 23.32 2.07
N VAL A 229 -4.80 22.64 3.22
CA VAL A 229 -5.36 23.16 4.47
C VAL A 229 -4.58 24.37 5.01
N LEU A 230 -3.30 24.51 4.68
CA LEU A 230 -2.47 25.63 5.13
C LEU A 230 -2.96 26.96 4.58
N GLU A 231 -3.59 26.95 3.41
CA GLU A 231 -4.08 28.16 2.74
C GLU A 231 -4.95 29.03 3.65
N ASN A 232 -5.79 28.39 4.48
CA ASN A 232 -6.75 29.08 5.36
C ASN A 232 -6.47 28.86 6.85
N LYS A 233 -5.33 28.25 7.19
CA LYS A 233 -4.98 27.94 8.59
C LYS A 233 -4.39 29.13 9.32
N GLY A 234 -3.72 30.05 8.62
CA GLY A 234 -3.03 31.20 9.18
C GLY A 234 -3.95 32.31 9.70
N PRO A 235 -3.39 33.39 10.27
CA PRO A 235 -4.14 34.59 10.66
C PRO A 235 -4.67 35.39 9.46
N TRP A 236 -4.13 35.15 8.27
CA TRP A 236 -4.66 35.60 6.98
C TRP A 236 -4.45 34.49 5.95
N PRO A 237 -5.24 34.47 4.85
CA PRO A 237 -5.13 33.42 3.85
C PRO A 237 -3.77 33.41 3.14
N GLY A 238 -3.07 32.27 3.14
CA GLY A 238 -1.78 32.07 2.49
C GLY A 238 -1.07 30.82 2.99
N LEU A 239 -0.26 30.19 2.15
CA LEU A 239 0.45 28.95 2.51
C LEU A 239 1.51 29.20 3.60
N PHE A 240 2.25 30.33 3.50
CA PHE A 240 3.28 30.67 4.48
C PHE A 240 2.73 30.98 5.87
N PRO A 241 1.73 31.86 6.06
CA PRO A 241 1.15 32.11 7.38
C PRO A 241 0.49 30.84 7.97
N GLY A 242 -0.10 30.00 7.13
CA GLY A 242 -0.64 28.72 7.57
C GLY A 242 0.44 27.73 8.03
N ALA A 243 1.56 27.67 7.32
CA ALA A 243 2.70 26.83 7.70
C ALA A 243 3.31 27.27 9.04
N LEU A 244 3.48 28.57 9.26
CA LEU A 244 3.97 29.12 10.55
C LEU A 244 3.04 28.74 11.71
N LYS A 245 1.73 28.87 11.51
CA LYS A 245 0.75 28.47 12.55
C LYS A 245 0.78 26.96 12.79
N ALA A 246 0.86 26.14 11.74
CA ALA A 246 0.97 24.69 11.87
C ALA A 246 2.23 24.29 12.65
N GLN A 247 3.37 24.94 12.37
CA GLN A 247 4.62 24.71 13.09
C GLN A 247 4.52 25.08 14.57
N TYR A 248 3.93 26.24 14.87
CA TYR A 248 3.69 26.68 16.26
C TYR A 248 2.79 25.70 17.03
N GLU A 249 1.68 25.27 16.42
CA GLU A 249 0.77 24.29 17.02
C GLU A 249 1.45 22.93 17.21
N GLY A 250 2.27 22.50 16.25
CA GLY A 250 3.08 21.28 16.35
C GLY A 250 4.08 21.34 17.51
N ALA A 251 4.80 22.45 17.63
CA ALA A 251 5.75 22.66 18.74
C ALA A 251 5.03 22.70 20.11
N LYS A 252 3.84 23.30 20.18
CA LYS A 252 3.00 23.31 21.39
C LYS A 252 2.57 21.90 21.77
N LYS A 253 2.02 21.12 20.82
CA LYS A 253 1.63 19.72 21.04
C LYS A 253 2.80 18.85 21.52
N LEU A 254 3.99 19.05 20.95
CA LEU A 254 5.20 18.31 21.36
C LEU A 254 5.63 18.62 22.79
N LYS A 255 5.42 19.86 23.27
CA LYS A 255 5.67 20.23 24.68
C LYS A 255 4.64 19.61 25.63
N GLU A 256 3.36 19.57 25.22
CA GLU A 256 2.28 18.99 26.02
C GLU A 256 2.32 17.46 26.03
N ASN A 257 2.73 16.86 24.93
CA ASN A 257 2.87 15.41 24.74
C ASN A 257 4.27 15.11 24.20
N PRO A 258 5.27 14.94 25.07
CA PRO A 258 6.63 14.65 24.66
C PRO A 258 6.69 13.37 23.83
N ARG A 259 7.61 13.38 22.87
CA ARG A 259 7.85 12.22 22.00
C ARG A 259 8.33 11.03 22.85
N ASP A 260 7.90 9.83 22.49
CA ASP A 260 8.35 8.58 23.11
C ASP A 260 9.88 8.48 23.03
N PRO A 261 10.61 8.39 24.17
CA PRO A 261 12.08 8.38 24.19
C PRO A 261 12.69 7.12 23.54
N ARG A 262 11.92 6.08 23.29
CA ARG A 262 12.38 4.87 22.59
C ARG A 262 12.62 5.11 21.11
N LEU A 263 11.94 6.12 20.52
CA LEU A 263 12.00 6.39 19.09
C LEU A 263 13.34 6.96 18.68
N PRO A 264 13.88 6.59 17.51
CA PRO A 264 15.10 7.18 16.98
C PRO A 264 14.91 8.68 16.74
N VAL A 265 15.99 9.46 16.92
CA VAL A 265 16.02 10.88 16.58
C VAL A 265 15.96 11.02 15.06
N ILE A 266 15.08 11.91 14.59
CA ILE A 266 14.94 12.20 13.16
C ILE A 266 15.56 13.55 12.88
N GLU A 267 16.55 13.57 12.01
CA GLU A 267 17.24 14.78 11.59
C GLU A 267 16.88 15.14 10.15
N GLY A 268 16.73 16.43 9.88
CA GLY A 268 16.52 16.97 8.54
C GLY A 268 15.33 16.36 7.79
N GLN A 269 15.51 16.18 6.49
CA GLN A 269 14.51 15.62 5.57
C GLN A 269 14.82 14.18 5.19
N THR A 270 15.10 13.32 6.16
CA THR A 270 15.41 11.91 5.94
C THR A 270 14.18 11.08 5.56
N VAL A 271 14.43 9.91 5.02
CA VAL A 271 13.46 8.83 4.83
C VAL A 271 13.94 7.58 5.54
N GLY A 272 13.00 6.72 5.87
CA GLY A 272 13.26 5.45 6.53
C GLY A 272 12.99 4.23 5.66
N SER A 273 13.66 3.15 5.98
CA SER A 273 13.40 1.78 5.54
C SER A 273 13.69 0.84 6.71
N PHE A 274 13.79 -0.45 6.44
CA PHE A 274 14.21 -1.46 7.40
C PHE A 274 15.37 -2.28 6.82
N LYS A 275 16.18 -2.88 7.65
CA LYS A 275 17.16 -3.88 7.22
C LYS A 275 16.44 -4.99 6.46
N GLY A 276 16.94 -5.33 5.27
CA GLY A 276 16.27 -6.29 4.40
C GLY A 276 15.07 -5.76 3.62
N GLY A 277 14.72 -4.47 3.75
CA GLY A 277 13.64 -3.80 2.99
C GLY A 277 12.39 -3.49 3.79
N LEU A 278 11.45 -2.79 3.14
CA LEU A 278 10.21 -2.33 3.79
C LEU A 278 9.29 -3.48 4.26
N GLN A 279 9.37 -4.64 3.61
CA GLN A 279 8.54 -5.81 3.95
C GLN A 279 8.87 -6.37 5.34
N THR A 280 10.03 -6.04 5.91
CA THR A 280 10.42 -6.40 7.27
C THR A 280 9.38 -5.98 8.31
N LEU A 281 8.74 -4.80 8.15
CA LEU A 281 7.71 -4.37 9.10
C LEU A 281 6.46 -5.26 9.06
N PRO A 282 5.77 -5.46 7.94
CA PRO A 282 4.60 -6.35 7.92
C PRO A 282 4.94 -7.80 8.32
N GLU A 283 6.10 -8.32 7.95
CA GLU A 283 6.55 -9.66 8.38
C GLU A 283 6.80 -9.74 9.90
N GLY A 284 7.42 -8.72 10.46
CA GLY A 284 7.63 -8.63 11.90
C GLY A 284 6.32 -8.56 12.68
N LEU A 285 5.36 -7.76 12.20
CA LEU A 285 4.01 -7.68 12.79
C LEU A 285 3.30 -9.04 12.72
N ALA A 286 3.33 -9.70 11.55
CA ALA A 286 2.73 -11.03 11.38
C ALA A 286 3.36 -12.08 12.29
N ARG A 287 4.68 -12.06 12.43
CA ARG A 287 5.43 -12.96 13.33
C ARG A 287 5.02 -12.76 14.80
N GLN A 288 4.85 -11.51 15.23
CA GLN A 288 4.39 -11.20 16.59
C GLN A 288 2.93 -11.60 16.84
N LEU A 289 2.08 -11.52 15.82
CA LEU A 289 0.68 -11.95 15.89
C LEU A 289 0.54 -13.49 15.89
N GLY A 290 1.42 -14.19 15.19
CA GLY A 290 1.44 -15.65 15.06
C GLY A 290 0.43 -16.21 14.06
N ASP A 291 0.65 -17.47 13.67
CA ASP A 291 -0.13 -18.17 12.64
C ASP A 291 -1.60 -18.42 13.04
N GLU A 292 -1.90 -18.38 14.34
CA GLU A 292 -3.29 -18.47 14.80
C GLU A 292 -4.10 -17.22 14.45
N VAL A 293 -3.45 -16.06 14.38
CA VAL A 293 -4.08 -14.79 14.03
C VAL A 293 -3.99 -14.53 12.52
N VAL A 294 -2.82 -14.77 11.90
CA VAL A 294 -2.58 -14.45 10.48
C VAL A 294 -2.74 -15.71 9.63
N LYS A 295 -3.73 -15.69 8.73
CA LYS A 295 -4.07 -16.80 7.84
C LYS A 295 -3.71 -16.41 6.39
N LEU A 296 -2.69 -17.06 5.84
CA LEU A 296 -2.25 -16.88 4.46
C LEU A 296 -2.99 -17.83 3.51
N GLN A 297 -3.07 -17.46 2.22
CA GLN A 297 -3.78 -18.21 1.19
C GLN A 297 -5.28 -18.41 1.50
N TRP A 298 -5.88 -17.45 2.22
CA TRP A 298 -7.30 -17.42 2.54
C TRP A 298 -7.99 -16.38 1.66
N LYS A 299 -8.56 -16.83 0.55
CA LYS A 299 -9.30 -15.98 -0.40
C LYS A 299 -10.75 -15.84 0.06
N LEU A 300 -11.16 -14.65 0.45
CA LEU A 300 -12.56 -14.35 0.73
C LEU A 300 -13.38 -14.45 -0.57
N VAL A 301 -14.41 -15.31 -0.58
CA VAL A 301 -15.28 -15.54 -1.74
C VAL A 301 -16.72 -15.11 -1.50
N LYS A 302 -17.17 -15.02 -0.23
CA LYS A 302 -18.51 -14.59 0.09
C LYS A 302 -18.57 -13.87 1.43
N LEU A 303 -19.31 -12.78 1.48
CA LEU A 303 -19.69 -12.06 2.68
C LEU A 303 -21.20 -12.08 2.84
N GLU A 304 -21.66 -12.43 4.01
CA GLU A 304 -23.09 -12.43 4.37
C GLU A 304 -23.25 -11.73 5.72
N LYS A 305 -24.41 -11.11 5.93
CA LYS A 305 -24.80 -10.59 7.24
C LYS A 305 -26.02 -11.35 7.72
N SER A 306 -25.94 -11.92 8.93
CA SER A 306 -27.02 -12.67 9.53
C SER A 306 -27.97 -11.78 10.34
N GLU A 307 -29.17 -12.29 10.67
CA GLU A 307 -30.20 -11.57 11.43
C GLU A 307 -29.74 -11.19 12.85
N ASP A 308 -28.79 -11.94 13.41
CA ASP A 308 -28.15 -11.66 14.72
C ASP A 308 -27.05 -10.59 14.65
N TYR A 309 -26.99 -9.84 13.52
CA TYR A 309 -26.01 -8.77 13.25
C TYR A 309 -24.55 -9.24 13.25
N LEU A 310 -24.30 -10.52 13.00
CA LEU A 310 -22.95 -11.04 12.76
C LEU A 310 -22.65 -11.12 11.27
N PHE A 311 -21.39 -10.93 10.95
CA PHE A 311 -20.87 -11.18 9.60
C PHE A 311 -20.43 -12.63 9.46
N SER A 312 -20.74 -13.23 8.31
CA SER A 312 -20.29 -14.56 7.93
C SER A 312 -19.45 -14.46 6.68
N LEU A 313 -18.20 -14.94 6.77
CA LEU A 313 -17.20 -14.87 5.71
C LEU A 313 -16.83 -16.28 5.28
N THR A 314 -17.01 -16.58 4.00
CA THR A 314 -16.62 -17.86 3.40
C THR A 314 -15.33 -17.69 2.62
N TYR A 315 -14.38 -18.59 2.86
CA TYR A 315 -13.05 -18.57 2.29
C TYR A 315 -12.73 -19.82 1.49
N GLU A 316 -12.04 -19.65 0.34
CA GLU A 316 -11.26 -20.70 -0.28
C GLU A 316 -9.88 -20.73 0.38
N THR A 317 -9.48 -21.90 0.92
CA THR A 317 -8.19 -22.10 1.57
C THR A 317 -7.49 -23.35 1.06
N PRO A 318 -6.18 -23.56 1.32
CA PRO A 318 -5.48 -24.78 0.93
C PRO A 318 -6.10 -26.08 1.47
N GLU A 319 -6.78 -26.02 2.64
CA GLU A 319 -7.46 -27.17 3.22
C GLU A 319 -8.93 -27.31 2.78
N GLY A 320 -9.39 -26.50 1.83
CA GLY A 320 -10.76 -26.44 1.35
C GLY A 320 -11.54 -25.22 1.87
N GLU A 321 -12.85 -25.24 1.68
CA GLU A 321 -13.71 -24.14 2.11
C GLU A 321 -13.77 -24.03 3.64
N LYS A 322 -13.61 -22.80 4.14
CA LYS A 322 -13.75 -22.45 5.56
C LYS A 322 -14.75 -21.32 5.72
N LYS A 323 -15.53 -21.37 6.78
CA LYS A 323 -16.48 -20.33 7.14
C LYS A 323 -16.16 -19.78 8.52
N LEU A 324 -16.07 -18.45 8.64
CA LEU A 324 -15.87 -17.75 9.90
C LEU A 324 -17.01 -16.77 10.15
N ARG A 325 -17.36 -16.57 11.42
CA ARG A 325 -18.31 -15.55 11.87
C ARG A 325 -17.60 -14.51 12.71
N ALA A 326 -18.01 -13.23 12.60
CA ALA A 326 -17.41 -12.15 13.38
C ALA A 326 -18.42 -11.09 13.79
N LYS A 327 -18.15 -10.42 14.91
CA LYS A 327 -18.91 -9.25 15.38
C LYS A 327 -18.60 -8.00 14.55
N SER A 328 -17.37 -7.92 14.02
CA SER A 328 -16.92 -6.84 13.14
C SER A 328 -15.99 -7.34 12.06
N VAL A 329 -15.94 -6.61 10.95
CA VAL A 329 -15.07 -6.87 9.79
C VAL A 329 -14.36 -5.57 9.41
N VAL A 330 -13.07 -5.68 9.12
CA VAL A 330 -12.25 -4.56 8.61
C VAL A 330 -11.74 -4.93 7.23
N PHE A 331 -12.11 -4.18 6.20
CA PHE A 331 -11.58 -4.32 4.85
C PHE A 331 -10.37 -3.41 4.65
N THR A 332 -9.21 -4.00 4.38
CA THR A 332 -7.99 -3.25 4.03
C THR A 332 -7.49 -3.56 2.62
N GLN A 333 -8.29 -4.28 1.86
CA GLN A 333 -8.08 -4.61 0.45
C GLN A 333 -8.21 -3.36 -0.44
N PRO A 334 -7.72 -3.38 -1.70
CA PRO A 334 -8.00 -2.33 -2.68
C PRO A 334 -9.51 -2.17 -2.95
N ALA A 335 -9.94 -0.96 -3.31
CA ALA A 335 -11.37 -0.64 -3.51
C ALA A 335 -12.05 -1.58 -4.50
N TYR A 336 -11.40 -1.94 -5.61
CA TYR A 336 -11.97 -2.86 -6.60
C TYR A 336 -12.19 -4.29 -6.07
N VAL A 337 -11.40 -4.74 -5.09
CA VAL A 337 -11.62 -6.03 -4.42
C VAL A 337 -12.76 -5.93 -3.41
N VAL A 338 -12.85 -4.80 -2.70
CA VAL A 338 -13.98 -4.53 -1.79
C VAL A 338 -15.29 -4.48 -2.58
N ALA A 339 -15.28 -3.87 -3.78
CA ALA A 339 -16.44 -3.84 -4.68
C ALA A 339 -16.99 -5.26 -4.94
N ASP A 340 -16.12 -6.19 -5.31
CA ASP A 340 -16.52 -7.58 -5.56
C ASP A 340 -17.07 -8.26 -4.29
N THR A 341 -16.44 -7.99 -3.15
CA THR A 341 -16.79 -8.58 -1.86
C THR A 341 -18.17 -8.13 -1.35
N VAL A 342 -18.51 -6.86 -1.52
CA VAL A 342 -19.78 -6.30 -0.98
C VAL A 342 -20.92 -6.30 -1.98
N ARG A 343 -20.72 -6.76 -3.21
CA ARG A 343 -21.69 -6.70 -4.31
C ARG A 343 -23.05 -7.30 -3.95
N ASP A 344 -23.05 -8.45 -3.29
CA ASP A 344 -24.29 -9.16 -2.95
C ASP A 344 -25.04 -8.52 -1.78
N ILE A 345 -24.34 -7.86 -0.85
CA ILE A 345 -24.96 -7.27 0.34
C ILE A 345 -25.21 -5.77 0.21
N ALA A 346 -24.47 -5.06 -0.65
CA ALA A 346 -24.59 -3.62 -0.86
C ALA A 346 -24.18 -3.24 -2.30
N PRO A 347 -25.04 -3.53 -3.31
CA PRO A 347 -24.69 -3.36 -4.72
C PRO A 347 -24.40 -1.91 -5.11
N GLU A 348 -25.06 -0.92 -4.50
CA GLU A 348 -24.77 0.49 -4.78
C GLU A 348 -23.41 0.92 -4.22
N SER A 349 -22.99 0.36 -3.09
CA SER A 349 -21.63 0.56 -2.57
C SER A 349 -20.58 -0.06 -3.50
N ALA A 350 -20.82 -1.27 -4.01
CA ALA A 350 -19.96 -1.91 -4.99
C ALA A 350 -19.73 -1.04 -6.23
N LYS A 351 -20.83 -0.47 -6.82
CA LYS A 351 -20.75 0.47 -7.95
C LYS A 351 -19.91 1.72 -7.64
N ALA A 352 -19.96 2.21 -6.41
CA ALA A 352 -19.12 3.33 -6.00
C ALA A 352 -17.64 2.92 -5.91
N PHE A 353 -17.34 1.77 -5.29
CA PHE A 353 -15.96 1.26 -5.20
C PHE A 353 -15.33 0.94 -6.57
N GLU A 354 -16.08 0.52 -7.56
CA GLU A 354 -15.61 0.27 -8.93
C GLU A 354 -15.07 1.53 -9.64
N LYS A 355 -15.50 2.72 -9.22
CA LYS A 355 -15.08 4.00 -9.81
C LYS A 355 -13.70 4.46 -9.34
N PHE A 356 -13.13 3.85 -8.29
CA PHE A 356 -11.79 4.17 -7.86
C PHE A 356 -10.76 3.73 -8.91
N TYR A 357 -10.01 4.66 -9.44
CA TYR A 357 -9.07 4.43 -10.52
C TYR A 357 -7.67 4.07 -10.00
N TYR A 358 -7.07 3.04 -10.58
CA TYR A 358 -5.72 2.55 -10.28
C TYR A 358 -4.96 2.36 -11.59
N PRO A 359 -4.03 3.24 -11.96
CA PRO A 359 -3.21 3.08 -13.15
C PRO A 359 -2.12 2.02 -12.98
N PRO A 360 -1.59 1.45 -14.09
CA PRO A 360 -0.44 0.57 -14.06
C PRO A 360 0.85 1.34 -13.75
N VAL A 361 1.74 0.72 -12.97
CA VAL A 361 3.10 1.23 -12.72
C VAL A 361 4.05 0.04 -12.70
N ALA A 362 5.18 0.15 -13.38
CA ALA A 362 6.27 -0.80 -13.25
C ALA A 362 7.39 -0.24 -12.38
N SER A 363 7.93 -1.07 -11.50
CA SER A 363 9.21 -0.88 -10.82
C SER A 363 10.30 -1.63 -11.58
N VAL A 364 11.38 -0.93 -11.93
CA VAL A 364 12.51 -1.49 -12.68
C VAL A 364 13.79 -1.18 -11.93
N THR A 365 14.33 -2.18 -11.27
CA THR A 365 15.60 -2.09 -10.53
C THR A 365 16.73 -2.64 -11.38
N VAL A 366 17.77 -1.83 -11.52
CA VAL A 366 18.94 -2.14 -12.34
C VAL A 366 20.24 -1.79 -11.61
N ALA A 367 21.31 -2.51 -11.94
CA ALA A 367 22.66 -2.24 -11.44
C ALA A 367 23.63 -1.95 -12.59
N TYR A 368 24.43 -0.90 -12.42
CA TYR A 368 25.51 -0.51 -13.32
C TYR A 368 26.85 -0.59 -12.60
N LYS A 369 27.96 -0.65 -13.34
CA LYS A 369 29.28 -0.39 -12.77
C LYS A 369 29.34 1.07 -12.31
N ARG A 370 30.05 1.33 -11.19
CA ARG A 370 30.10 2.67 -10.56
C ARG A 370 30.68 3.77 -11.45
N ASP A 371 31.55 3.42 -12.39
CA ASP A 371 32.15 4.34 -13.34
C ASP A 371 31.23 4.72 -14.53
N ALA A 372 30.06 4.08 -14.65
CA ALA A 372 29.11 4.35 -15.73
C ALA A 372 28.42 5.72 -15.62
N PHE A 373 28.43 6.33 -14.44
CA PHE A 373 27.66 7.56 -14.18
C PHE A 373 28.40 8.84 -14.53
N ARG A 374 27.65 9.84 -15.00
CA ARG A 374 28.14 11.22 -15.17
C ARG A 374 28.17 11.90 -13.80
N LEU A 375 29.30 12.55 -13.49
CA LEU A 375 29.52 13.18 -12.19
C LEU A 375 29.57 14.72 -12.27
N GLU A 376 29.35 15.29 -13.45
CA GLU A 376 29.39 16.72 -13.70
C GLU A 376 28.44 17.48 -12.78
N GLY A 377 28.98 18.46 -12.03
CA GLY A 377 28.20 19.29 -11.11
C GLY A 377 27.71 18.62 -9.83
N ARG A 378 28.19 17.43 -9.50
CA ARG A 378 27.77 16.66 -8.32
C ARG A 378 28.95 16.18 -7.48
N SER A 379 28.69 16.00 -6.18
CA SER A 379 29.59 15.27 -5.33
C SER A 379 29.59 13.80 -5.75
N ALA A 380 30.76 13.26 -6.03
CA ALA A 380 30.95 11.84 -6.32
C ALA A 380 31.28 11.09 -5.04
N LEU A 381 30.83 9.84 -4.95
CA LEU A 381 31.36 8.92 -3.95
C LEU A 381 32.81 8.57 -4.30
N PRO A 382 33.71 8.37 -3.32
CA PRO A 382 35.10 7.99 -3.58
C PRO A 382 35.25 6.75 -4.48
N GLU A 383 34.34 5.79 -4.33
CA GLU A 383 34.26 4.57 -5.11
C GLU A 383 33.47 4.70 -6.43
N GLY A 384 33.02 5.90 -6.77
CA GLY A 384 32.13 6.17 -7.91
C GLY A 384 30.65 5.99 -7.58
N GLY A 385 29.77 6.37 -8.53
CA GLY A 385 28.32 6.41 -8.37
C GLY A 385 27.81 7.79 -7.97
N LEU A 386 26.50 7.89 -7.75
CA LEU A 386 25.78 9.16 -7.53
C LEU A 386 25.54 9.40 -6.05
N THR A 387 25.50 10.67 -5.64
CA THR A 387 25.03 11.10 -4.31
C THR A 387 23.61 11.64 -4.39
N GLY A 388 22.87 11.53 -3.29
CA GLY A 388 21.52 12.08 -3.16
C GLY A 388 20.42 11.02 -3.13
N PHE A 389 19.20 11.46 -2.88
CA PHE A 389 18.02 10.60 -2.82
C PHE A 389 17.70 9.98 -4.19
N GLY A 390 17.76 10.82 -5.22
CA GLY A 390 17.32 10.47 -6.56
C GLY A 390 16.78 11.67 -7.30
N GLN A 391 16.10 11.40 -8.42
CA GLN A 391 15.63 12.42 -9.33
C GLN A 391 14.19 12.16 -9.77
N LEU A 392 13.45 13.23 -10.02
CA LEU A 392 12.11 13.25 -10.61
C LEU A 392 12.16 13.81 -12.03
N HIS A 393 11.26 13.33 -12.87
CA HIS A 393 11.23 13.71 -14.28
C HIS A 393 9.89 14.36 -14.63
N PRO A 394 9.85 15.70 -14.81
CA PRO A 394 8.68 16.35 -15.37
C PRO A 394 8.37 15.80 -16.78
N ARG A 395 7.10 15.58 -17.08
CA ARG A 395 6.70 15.04 -18.41
C ARG A 395 7.10 15.93 -19.58
N THR A 396 7.26 17.23 -19.34
CA THR A 396 7.76 18.19 -20.33
C THR A 396 9.18 17.90 -20.79
N GLN A 397 9.98 17.18 -20.00
CA GLN A 397 11.38 16.85 -20.31
C GLN A 397 11.53 15.61 -21.21
N LYS A 398 10.43 15.02 -21.68
CA LYS A 398 10.40 13.88 -22.62
C LYS A 398 11.21 12.66 -22.14
N VAL A 399 11.20 12.45 -20.84
CA VAL A 399 11.69 11.26 -20.15
C VAL A 399 10.46 10.44 -19.71
N ARG A 400 10.44 9.16 -20.01
CA ARG A 400 9.27 8.30 -19.77
C ARG A 400 9.16 7.86 -18.32
N THR A 401 10.30 7.57 -17.67
CA THR A 401 10.38 7.25 -16.25
C THR A 401 9.85 8.41 -15.40
N LEU A 402 9.11 8.09 -14.34
CA LEU A 402 8.54 9.06 -13.39
C LEU A 402 9.63 9.65 -12.49
N GLY A 403 10.58 8.80 -12.12
CA GLY A 403 11.72 9.15 -11.30
C GLY A 403 12.65 7.97 -11.11
N THR A 404 13.84 8.26 -10.62
CA THR A 404 14.90 7.29 -10.31
C THR A 404 15.38 7.50 -8.89
N ILE A 405 15.45 6.45 -8.11
CA ILE A 405 15.94 6.45 -6.72
C ILE A 405 17.34 5.82 -6.68
N TYR A 406 18.27 6.46 -5.99
CA TYR A 406 19.66 6.00 -5.87
C TYR A 406 19.79 5.04 -4.69
N SER A 407 19.27 3.81 -4.87
CA SER A 407 19.16 2.81 -3.80
C SER A 407 20.49 2.48 -3.14
N SER A 408 21.59 2.38 -3.92
CA SER A 408 22.94 2.14 -3.38
C SER A 408 23.49 3.29 -2.51
N TYR A 409 23.00 4.51 -2.70
CA TYR A 409 23.38 5.64 -1.85
C TYR A 409 22.52 5.71 -0.58
N LEU A 410 21.20 5.57 -0.75
CA LEU A 410 20.27 5.68 0.37
C LEU A 410 20.46 4.60 1.43
N TRP A 411 20.80 3.40 0.98
CA TRP A 411 20.91 2.20 1.82
C TRP A 411 22.33 1.60 1.81
N ALA A 412 23.35 2.47 1.75
CA ALA A 412 24.76 2.07 1.65
C ALA A 412 25.18 1.14 2.78
N ASP A 413 24.75 1.42 4.00
CA ASP A 413 25.09 0.65 5.19
C ASP A 413 24.31 -0.68 5.32
N ASP A 414 23.26 -0.87 4.52
CA ASP A 414 22.40 -2.06 4.57
C ASP A 414 22.86 -3.18 3.60
N GLY A 415 23.94 -2.93 2.83
CA GLY A 415 24.55 -3.95 1.98
C GLY A 415 23.65 -4.46 0.84
N ARG A 416 22.75 -3.63 0.31
CA ARG A 416 21.75 -4.02 -0.69
C ARG A 416 22.29 -4.27 -2.10
N CYS A 417 23.56 -3.96 -2.34
CA CYS A 417 24.20 -4.06 -3.65
C CYS A 417 25.69 -4.37 -3.50
N PRO A 418 26.32 -5.14 -4.41
CA PRO A 418 27.77 -5.32 -4.44
C PRO A 418 28.52 -3.99 -4.49
N LYS A 419 29.69 -3.93 -3.82
CA LYS A 419 30.45 -2.67 -3.68
C LYS A 419 30.97 -2.08 -4.99
N ASP A 420 31.21 -2.92 -6.01
CA ASP A 420 31.68 -2.52 -7.34
C ASP A 420 30.56 -2.09 -8.29
N GLU A 421 29.32 -2.19 -7.85
CA GLU A 421 28.12 -1.81 -8.61
C GLU A 421 27.32 -0.71 -7.90
N PHE A 422 26.43 -0.06 -8.65
CA PHE A 422 25.54 0.96 -8.14
C PHE A 422 24.11 0.67 -8.63
N MET A 423 23.25 0.36 -7.71
CA MET A 423 21.85 0.00 -7.95
C MET A 423 20.95 1.24 -7.91
N ILE A 424 20.08 1.35 -8.90
CA ILE A 424 19.02 2.35 -8.98
C ILE A 424 17.67 1.69 -9.20
N LEU A 425 16.63 2.25 -8.60
CA LEU A 425 15.24 1.85 -8.78
C LEU A 425 14.52 2.92 -9.60
N ASN A 426 13.81 2.50 -10.63
CA ASN A 426 13.06 3.38 -11.52
C ASN A 426 11.59 3.03 -11.50
N TYR A 427 10.73 4.05 -11.48
CA TYR A 427 9.29 3.88 -11.70
C TYR A 427 8.89 4.42 -13.06
N ILE A 428 8.06 3.66 -13.80
CA ILE A 428 7.58 4.01 -15.14
C ILE A 428 6.09 3.69 -15.26
N GLY A 429 5.33 4.49 -16.01
CA GLY A 429 3.89 4.32 -16.21
C GLY A 429 3.04 5.40 -15.55
N GLY A 430 1.98 4.98 -14.84
CA GLY A 430 1.05 5.85 -14.16
C GLY A 430 -0.12 6.33 -15.03
N ALA A 431 -0.93 7.25 -14.50
CA ALA A 431 -2.19 7.70 -15.11
C ALA A 431 -2.03 8.31 -16.52
N ARG A 432 -0.83 8.82 -16.85
CA ARG A 432 -0.52 9.44 -18.15
C ARG A 432 0.25 8.54 -19.10
N ASP A 433 0.53 7.28 -18.71
CA ASP A 433 1.27 6.31 -19.53
C ASP A 433 0.82 4.87 -19.21
N VAL A 434 -0.45 4.59 -19.44
CA VAL A 434 -1.04 3.27 -19.21
C VAL A 434 -0.54 2.22 -20.22
N GLU A 435 0.04 2.66 -21.34
CA GLU A 435 0.56 1.79 -22.38
C GLU A 435 1.77 0.94 -21.93
N ILE A 436 2.37 1.26 -20.78
CA ILE A 436 3.46 0.44 -20.23
C ILE A 436 3.02 -0.99 -19.90
N GLU A 437 1.74 -1.20 -19.66
CA GLU A 437 1.19 -2.54 -19.39
C GLU A 437 1.34 -3.53 -20.56
N LYS A 438 1.54 -2.99 -21.77
CA LYS A 438 1.76 -3.79 -22.99
C LYS A 438 3.23 -4.16 -23.19
N LEU A 439 4.15 -3.58 -22.42
CA LEU A 439 5.58 -3.82 -22.56
C LEU A 439 6.00 -5.06 -21.76
N ASN A 440 6.88 -5.85 -22.37
CA ASN A 440 7.56 -6.92 -21.66
C ASN A 440 8.74 -6.38 -20.81
N GLU A 441 9.35 -7.24 -20.01
CA GLU A 441 10.45 -6.85 -19.11
C GLU A 441 11.66 -6.25 -19.83
N ASP A 442 12.04 -6.79 -21.00
CA ASP A 442 13.19 -6.30 -21.75
C ASP A 442 12.91 -4.94 -22.40
N GLU A 443 11.68 -4.70 -22.85
CA GLU A 443 11.24 -3.39 -23.34
C GLU A 443 11.19 -2.33 -22.21
N LEU A 444 10.74 -2.73 -21.01
CA LEU A 444 10.79 -1.87 -19.82
C LEU A 444 12.23 -1.54 -19.42
N LEU A 445 13.11 -2.54 -19.40
CA LEU A 445 14.54 -2.37 -19.15
C LEU A 445 15.18 -1.42 -20.14
N GLN A 446 14.90 -1.59 -21.43
CA GLN A 446 15.43 -0.73 -22.50
C GLN A 446 14.92 0.71 -22.37
N ALA A 447 13.63 0.90 -22.06
CA ALA A 447 13.04 2.23 -21.84
C ALA A 447 13.73 2.97 -20.69
N VAL A 448 13.92 2.30 -19.56
CA VAL A 448 14.61 2.84 -18.38
C VAL A 448 16.07 3.16 -18.68
N HIS A 449 16.77 2.26 -19.38
CA HIS A 449 18.17 2.49 -19.78
C HIS A 449 18.32 3.71 -20.71
N ASN A 450 17.44 3.83 -21.71
CA ASN A 450 17.43 4.98 -22.62
C ASN A 450 17.21 6.30 -21.88
N ASP A 451 16.34 6.32 -20.88
CA ASP A 451 16.09 7.49 -20.05
C ASP A 451 17.29 7.80 -19.13
N ALA A 452 17.93 6.76 -18.56
CA ALA A 452 19.14 6.90 -17.76
C ALA A 452 20.33 7.45 -18.59
N LEU A 453 20.45 7.06 -19.86
CA LEU A 453 21.45 7.64 -20.81
C LEU A 453 21.22 9.14 -21.05
N LYS A 454 19.97 9.60 -21.09
CA LYS A 454 19.66 11.03 -21.23
C LYS A 454 20.00 11.81 -19.95
N THR A 455 19.89 11.18 -18.77
CA THR A 455 19.90 11.89 -17.49
C THR A 455 21.18 11.72 -16.67
N ILE A 456 21.66 10.51 -16.47
CA ILE A 456 22.70 10.18 -15.46
C ILE A 456 23.86 9.33 -15.98
N LEU A 457 23.72 8.65 -17.09
CA LEU A 457 24.76 7.76 -17.61
C LEU A 457 25.69 8.46 -18.61
N LYS A 458 26.92 8.01 -18.67
CA LYS A 458 27.87 8.37 -19.74
C LYS A 458 27.36 7.86 -21.10
N PRO A 459 27.58 8.60 -22.19
CA PRO A 459 27.24 8.10 -23.53
C PRO A 459 27.93 6.77 -23.81
N GLY A 460 27.19 5.84 -24.43
CA GLY A 460 27.72 4.52 -24.77
C GLY A 460 27.80 3.52 -23.61
N THR A 461 27.29 3.86 -22.43
CA THR A 461 27.15 2.89 -21.33
C THR A 461 26.32 1.68 -21.80
N PRO A 462 26.79 0.44 -21.61
CA PRO A 462 26.05 -0.76 -22.00
C PRO A 462 24.79 -0.95 -21.15
N LEU A 463 23.90 -1.83 -21.62
CA LEU A 463 22.72 -2.24 -20.86
C LEU A 463 23.11 -2.69 -19.43
N PRO A 464 22.31 -2.35 -18.44
CA PRO A 464 22.57 -2.72 -17.04
C PRO A 464 22.31 -4.18 -16.78
N LYS A 465 22.77 -4.65 -15.63
CA LYS A 465 22.27 -5.88 -15.04
C LYS A 465 20.82 -5.66 -14.58
N LYS A 466 19.89 -6.48 -15.08
CA LYS A 466 18.51 -6.54 -14.59
C LYS A 466 18.52 -7.17 -13.19
N VAL A 467 18.12 -6.42 -12.17
CA VAL A 467 17.98 -6.89 -10.79
C VAL A 467 16.54 -7.34 -10.54
N GLY A 468 15.57 -6.49 -10.86
CA GLY A 468 14.16 -6.83 -10.73
C GLY A 468 13.27 -5.97 -11.61
N VAL A 469 12.22 -6.58 -12.17
CA VAL A 469 11.16 -5.89 -12.92
C VAL A 469 9.82 -6.40 -12.41
N HIS A 470 8.96 -5.52 -11.96
CA HIS A 470 7.63 -5.88 -11.51
C HIS A 470 6.58 -4.92 -12.06
N MET A 471 5.53 -5.48 -12.67
CA MET A 471 4.39 -4.75 -13.20
C MET A 471 3.20 -4.82 -12.23
N TRP A 472 2.78 -3.68 -11.72
CA TRP A 472 1.55 -3.50 -10.97
C TRP A 472 0.46 -2.98 -11.91
N SER A 473 -0.38 -3.85 -12.45
CA SER A 473 -1.49 -3.45 -13.36
C SER A 473 -2.49 -2.51 -12.70
N LYS A 474 -2.63 -2.58 -11.38
CA LYS A 474 -3.47 -1.69 -10.55
C LYS A 474 -2.66 -1.24 -9.34
N ALA A 475 -1.79 -0.23 -9.51
CA ALA A 475 -0.77 0.12 -8.54
C ALA A 475 -1.29 1.00 -7.39
N ILE A 476 -1.65 2.24 -7.66
CA ILE A 476 -1.89 3.29 -6.68
C ILE A 476 -3.27 3.90 -6.90
N PRO A 477 -4.17 3.94 -5.88
CA PRO A 477 -5.45 4.63 -6.01
C PRO A 477 -5.22 6.11 -6.32
N GLN A 478 -5.93 6.61 -7.32
CA GLN A 478 -5.85 8.01 -7.70
C GLN A 478 -6.86 8.83 -6.90
N PHE A 479 -6.35 9.79 -6.15
CA PHE A 479 -7.14 10.73 -5.36
C PHE A 479 -7.60 11.90 -6.24
N ASN A 480 -8.38 11.57 -7.26
CA ASN A 480 -8.92 12.54 -8.22
C ASN A 480 -10.01 13.42 -7.61
N ILE A 481 -10.39 14.48 -8.30
CA ILE A 481 -11.56 15.30 -7.96
C ILE A 481 -12.77 14.38 -7.66
N GLY A 482 -13.45 14.65 -6.56
CA GLY A 482 -14.59 13.85 -6.09
C GLY A 482 -14.23 12.59 -5.30
N HIS A 483 -12.97 12.34 -4.99
CA HIS A 483 -12.52 11.13 -4.26
C HIS A 483 -13.27 10.94 -2.93
N TRP A 484 -13.32 11.98 -2.08
CA TRP A 484 -14.01 11.89 -0.80
C TRP A 484 -15.51 11.72 -0.97
N LYS A 485 -16.14 12.43 -1.93
CA LYS A 485 -17.54 12.26 -2.25
C LYS A 485 -17.87 10.82 -2.66
N LEU A 486 -17.01 10.22 -3.49
CA LEU A 486 -17.15 8.82 -3.91
C LEU A 486 -17.03 7.85 -2.74
N LEU A 487 -16.09 8.09 -1.82
CA LEU A 487 -15.94 7.29 -0.61
C LEU A 487 -17.17 7.43 0.31
N ASP A 488 -17.70 8.64 0.46
CA ASP A 488 -18.90 8.89 1.26
C ASP A 488 -20.13 8.24 0.64
N GLU A 489 -20.29 8.27 -0.70
CA GLU A 489 -21.34 7.54 -1.42
C GLU A 489 -21.27 6.04 -1.11
N ALA A 490 -20.06 5.45 -1.15
CA ALA A 490 -19.87 4.04 -0.82
C ALA A 490 -20.23 3.71 0.64
N LYS A 491 -19.81 4.56 1.58
CA LYS A 491 -20.11 4.41 3.02
C LYS A 491 -21.60 4.55 3.33
N GLU A 492 -22.27 5.54 2.74
CA GLU A 492 -23.71 5.75 2.94
C GLU A 492 -24.54 4.61 2.33
N ALA A 493 -24.11 4.02 1.20
CA ALA A 493 -24.74 2.85 0.64
C ALA A 493 -24.60 1.63 1.58
N LEU A 494 -23.41 1.36 2.13
CA LEU A 494 -23.21 0.32 3.15
C LEU A 494 -24.10 0.54 4.37
N LYS A 495 -24.22 1.77 4.84
CA LYS A 495 -25.04 2.12 6.01
C LYS A 495 -26.53 1.87 5.76
N LYS A 496 -27.05 2.16 4.56
CA LYS A 496 -28.44 1.87 4.18
C LYS A 496 -28.76 0.38 4.29
N GLU A 497 -27.81 -0.48 3.94
CA GLU A 497 -27.92 -1.94 4.05
C GLU A 497 -27.55 -2.47 5.45
N LYS A 498 -27.44 -1.57 6.45
CA LYS A 498 -27.03 -1.91 7.83
C LYS A 498 -25.67 -2.63 7.89
N CYS A 499 -24.77 -2.29 7.00
CA CYS A 499 -23.41 -2.80 6.88
C CYS A 499 -22.37 -1.68 7.03
N GLY A 500 -22.70 -0.59 7.72
CA GLY A 500 -21.79 0.52 7.99
C GLY A 500 -20.93 0.30 9.23
N GLU A 501 -20.12 1.30 9.58
CA GLU A 501 -19.25 1.28 10.77
C GLU A 501 -20.04 1.08 12.08
N ALA A 502 -21.24 1.68 12.17
CA ALA A 502 -22.13 1.48 13.32
C ALA A 502 -22.65 0.05 13.42
N ASP A 503 -22.58 -0.72 12.37
CA ASP A 503 -23.00 -2.11 12.30
C ASP A 503 -21.81 -3.07 12.39
N GLY A 504 -20.58 -2.56 12.41
CA GLY A 504 -19.34 -3.32 12.60
C GLY A 504 -18.55 -3.60 11.31
N LEU A 505 -18.86 -2.95 10.18
CA LEU A 505 -18.03 -3.04 8.97
C LEU A 505 -17.23 -1.76 8.79
N PHE A 506 -15.91 -1.90 8.79
CA PHE A 506 -14.94 -0.81 8.71
C PHE A 506 -14.16 -0.88 7.41
N LEU A 507 -13.86 0.28 6.84
CA LEU A 507 -13.06 0.43 5.63
C LEU A 507 -11.67 0.98 5.98
N GLY A 508 -10.65 0.40 5.39
CA GLY A 508 -9.25 0.81 5.53
C GLY A 508 -8.47 0.65 4.23
N GLY A 509 -7.15 0.64 4.34
CA GLY A 509 -6.26 0.55 3.19
C GLY A 509 -5.98 1.90 2.53
N ASN A 510 -5.19 1.88 1.45
CA ASN A 510 -4.60 3.07 0.88
C ASN A 510 -5.57 4.05 0.20
N TYR A 511 -6.72 3.59 -0.26
CA TYR A 511 -7.76 4.45 -0.86
C TYR A 511 -8.58 5.23 0.19
N VAL A 512 -8.51 4.81 1.47
CA VAL A 512 -9.12 5.51 2.61
C VAL A 512 -8.09 6.34 3.37
N ALA A 513 -6.95 5.72 3.71
CA ALA A 513 -5.92 6.31 4.56
C ALA A 513 -5.02 7.34 3.84
N GLY A 514 -4.87 7.19 2.52
CA GLY A 514 -3.84 7.84 1.71
C GLY A 514 -2.78 6.84 1.25
N VAL A 515 -2.10 7.17 0.15
CA VAL A 515 -1.20 6.23 -0.56
C VAL A 515 0.12 5.98 0.16
N ALA A 516 0.56 6.90 1.04
CA ALA A 516 1.85 6.78 1.70
C ALA A 516 1.86 5.65 2.75
N PHE A 517 2.97 4.90 2.78
CA PHE A 517 3.19 3.80 3.73
C PHE A 517 2.87 4.21 5.18
N GLY A 518 3.43 5.32 5.64
CA GLY A 518 3.20 5.83 7.00
C GLY A 518 1.75 6.19 7.29
N ARG A 519 0.99 6.65 6.28
CA ARG A 519 -0.45 6.94 6.41
C ARG A 519 -1.27 5.67 6.59
N CYS A 520 -0.92 4.60 5.88
CA CYS A 520 -1.57 3.30 6.04
C CYS A 520 -1.35 2.72 7.44
N VAL A 521 -0.15 2.90 8.01
CA VAL A 521 0.17 2.51 9.39
C VAL A 521 -0.62 3.35 10.39
N GLU A 522 -0.54 4.68 10.29
CA GLU A 522 -1.22 5.63 11.18
C GLU A 522 -2.74 5.35 11.22
N TYR A 523 -3.35 5.23 10.06
CA TYR A 523 -4.78 4.91 9.95
C TYR A 523 -5.12 3.54 10.57
N GLY A 524 -4.28 2.52 10.37
CA GLY A 524 -4.49 1.20 10.96
C GLY A 524 -4.44 1.22 12.49
N VAL A 525 -3.55 2.04 13.07
CA VAL A 525 -3.45 2.26 14.53
C VAL A 525 -4.71 2.97 15.07
N ASP A 526 -5.20 3.98 14.36
CA ASP A 526 -6.42 4.72 14.73
C ASP A 526 -7.65 3.82 14.60
N GLN A 527 -7.77 3.10 13.48
CA GLN A 527 -8.88 2.19 13.20
C GLN A 527 -9.02 1.08 14.25
N ALA A 528 -7.89 0.60 14.81
CA ALA A 528 -7.91 -0.36 15.91
C ALA A 528 -8.69 0.18 17.12
N THR A 529 -8.57 1.49 17.41
CA THR A 529 -9.30 2.13 18.50
C THR A 529 -10.79 2.20 18.20
N ASP A 530 -11.16 2.54 16.97
CA ASP A 530 -12.58 2.62 16.55
C ASP A 530 -13.26 1.25 16.62
N VAL A 531 -12.59 0.20 16.16
CA VAL A 531 -13.09 -1.18 16.24
C VAL A 531 -13.25 -1.64 17.69
N LEU A 532 -12.27 -1.38 18.56
CA LEU A 532 -12.37 -1.72 19.99
C LEU A 532 -13.51 -0.98 20.67
N ASN A 533 -13.70 0.31 20.38
CA ASN A 533 -14.81 1.11 20.90
C ASN A 533 -16.18 0.55 20.45
N PHE A 534 -16.28 0.08 19.20
CA PHE A 534 -17.49 -0.59 18.70
C PHE A 534 -17.75 -1.89 19.48
N LEU A 535 -16.75 -2.74 19.67
CA LEU A 535 -16.89 -4.01 20.39
C LEU A 535 -17.30 -3.79 21.85
N ASP A 536 -16.77 -2.77 22.52
CA ASP A 536 -17.12 -2.46 23.90
C ASP A 536 -18.55 -1.93 24.05
N LYS A 537 -19.02 -1.12 23.08
CA LYS A 537 -20.43 -0.70 23.05
C LYS A 537 -21.36 -1.89 22.89
N LYS A 538 -21.02 -2.82 21.97
CA LYS A 538 -21.81 -4.02 21.72
C LYS A 538 -21.90 -4.94 22.94
N LYS A 539 -20.82 -5.07 23.73
CA LYS A 539 -20.82 -5.83 25.01
C LYS A 539 -21.76 -5.24 26.08
N ARG A 540 -21.97 -3.91 26.08
CA ARG A 540 -22.84 -3.23 27.06
C ARG A 540 -24.33 -3.28 26.67
N THR A 541 -24.64 -3.67 25.46
CA THR A 541 -26.01 -3.67 24.93
C THR A 541 -26.62 -5.07 24.95
N VAL A 542 -25.82 -6.10 25.21
CA VAL A 542 -26.22 -7.49 25.49
C VAL A 542 -26.17 -7.74 27.00
#